data_de03e624ffc8ed101b6df9d1ef652d04
#
_entry.id   de03e624ffc8ed101b6df9d1ef652d04
#
_cell.length_a   1.000
_cell.length_b   1.000
_cell.length_c   1.000
_cell.angle_alpha   90.00
_cell.angle_beta   90.00
_cell.angle_gamma   90.00
#
_symmetry.space_group_name_H-M   'P 1'
#
loop_
_entity.id
_entity.type
_entity.pdbx_description
1 polymer ?
#
loop_
_entity_poly.entity_id
_entity_poly.type
_entity_poly.pdbx_seq_one_letter_code
_entity_poly.pdbx_strand_id
1 'polypeptide(L)'
;MNKTSIIEALIFSTNRGLDLSQLTKFSEFSKTEVESILTEIEERYENENHGIRLKRVGKKYGFFTKEEYAEYVERLIRRPVDKLTPSQLEVLAIVAKNGSSTKSQVEIVRGKDCSNQLLELLLSGLLKRKRVKAVSYTHLRAHET
;
A
#
# COMPACT_ATOMS: atom_id res chain seq x y z
N MET A 1 9.44 21.13 16.33
CA MET A 1 9.25 19.86 15.60
C MET A 1 10.07 18.75 16.24
N ASN A 2 9.47 17.62 16.49
CA ASN A 2 10.12 16.49 17.15
C ASN A 2 10.75 15.57 16.10
N LYS A 3 12.04 15.25 16.24
CA LYS A 3 12.76 14.38 15.30
C LYS A 3 12.15 12.98 15.20
N THR A 4 11.70 12.43 16.32
CA THR A 4 11.02 11.12 16.36
C THR A 4 9.76 11.13 15.51
N SER A 5 8.97 12.19 15.59
CA SER A 5 7.75 12.35 14.80
C SER A 5 8.03 12.47 13.32
N ILE A 6 9.15 13.07 12.94
CA ILE A 6 9.53 13.17 11.52
C ILE A 6 9.81 11.77 10.95
N ILE A 7 10.57 10.96 11.64
CA ILE A 7 10.87 9.58 11.21
C ILE A 7 9.61 8.73 11.18
N GLU A 8 8.77 8.85 12.20
CA GLU A 8 7.48 8.15 12.24
C GLU A 8 6.61 8.51 11.04
N ALA A 9 6.50 9.79 10.72
CA ALA A 9 5.71 10.27 9.58
C ALA A 9 6.25 9.76 8.25
N LEU A 10 7.58 9.75 8.07
CA LEU A 10 8.20 9.23 6.86
C LEU A 10 7.88 7.75 6.65
N ILE A 11 8.03 6.94 7.69
CA ILE A 11 7.76 5.50 7.60
C ILE A 11 6.27 5.25 7.35
N PHE A 12 5.39 5.95 8.04
CA PHE A 12 3.95 5.80 7.88
C PHE A 12 3.46 6.17 6.49
N SER A 13 4.11 7.15 5.83
CA SER A 13 3.67 7.66 4.54
C SER A 13 3.94 6.72 3.35
N THR A 14 4.64 5.61 3.57
CA THR A 14 4.96 4.66 2.51
C THR A 14 4.45 3.25 2.84
N ASN A 15 3.90 2.57 1.85
CA ASN A 15 3.46 1.19 1.99
C ASN A 15 4.59 0.17 1.81
N ARG A 16 5.73 0.61 1.29
CA ARG A 16 6.85 -0.28 0.96
C ARG A 16 7.92 -0.33 2.05
N GLY A 17 7.80 0.54 3.04
CA GLY A 17 8.83 0.74 4.04
C GLY A 17 10.01 1.54 3.51
N LEU A 18 10.89 1.94 4.42
CA LEU A 18 12.09 2.69 4.10
C LEU A 18 13.29 2.04 4.77
N ASP A 19 14.41 1.96 4.06
CA ASP A 19 15.66 1.50 4.65
C ASP A 19 16.37 2.65 5.39
N LEU A 20 17.42 2.31 6.12
CA LEU A 20 18.17 3.28 6.91
C LEU A 20 18.75 4.39 6.04
N SER A 21 19.25 4.04 4.85
CA SER A 21 19.81 5.00 3.89
C SER A 21 18.76 6.02 3.45
N GLN A 22 17.58 5.56 3.13
CA GLN A 22 16.47 6.44 2.73
C GLN A 22 16.01 7.34 3.88
N LEU A 23 15.93 6.79 5.08
CA LEU A 23 15.55 7.56 6.27
C LEU A 23 16.56 8.67 6.57
N THR A 24 17.85 8.39 6.48
CA THR A 24 18.88 9.40 6.65
C THR A 24 18.83 10.47 5.57
N LYS A 25 18.64 10.05 4.33
CA LYS A 25 18.54 10.96 3.17
C LYS A 25 17.37 11.93 3.29
N PHE A 26 16.17 11.41 3.56
CA PHE A 26 14.96 12.25 3.58
C PHE A 26 14.81 13.07 4.85
N SER A 27 15.32 12.59 5.99
CA SER A 27 15.27 13.34 7.25
C SER A 27 16.41 14.33 7.39
N GLU A 28 17.52 14.10 6.70
CA GLU A 28 18.78 14.83 6.86
C GLU A 28 19.42 14.62 8.24
N PHE A 29 19.02 13.59 8.97
CA PHE A 29 19.61 13.21 10.24
C PHE A 29 20.77 12.25 10.01
N SER A 30 21.68 12.17 11.00
CA SER A 30 22.77 11.19 10.95
C SER A 30 22.24 9.77 11.11
N LYS A 31 23.01 8.79 10.64
CA LYS A 31 22.69 7.37 10.79
C LYS A 31 22.47 7.00 12.26
N THR A 32 23.34 7.50 13.15
CA THR A 32 23.25 7.23 14.58
C THR A 32 21.95 7.78 15.19
N GLU A 33 21.57 9.00 14.79
CA GLU A 33 20.32 9.60 15.25
C GLU A 33 19.11 8.80 14.77
N VAL A 34 19.11 8.37 13.49
CA VAL A 34 18.01 7.59 12.95
C VAL A 34 17.89 6.24 13.66
N GLU A 35 19.00 5.55 13.90
CA GLU A 35 18.99 4.27 14.61
C GLU A 35 18.44 4.42 16.03
N SER A 36 18.83 5.47 16.74
CA SER A 36 18.33 5.77 18.09
C SER A 36 16.82 6.05 18.07
N ILE A 37 16.36 6.82 17.08
CA ILE A 37 14.94 7.15 16.93
C ILE A 37 14.12 5.90 16.61
N LEU A 38 14.63 5.01 15.74
CA LEU A 38 13.96 3.76 15.40
C LEU A 38 13.76 2.88 16.64
N THR A 39 14.77 2.78 17.49
CA THR A 39 14.66 2.04 18.75
C THR A 39 13.60 2.66 19.65
N GLU A 40 13.57 3.99 19.77
CA GLU A 40 12.56 4.70 20.55
C GLU A 40 11.14 4.43 20.03
N ILE A 41 10.94 4.43 18.71
CA ILE A 41 9.64 4.15 18.11
C ILE A 41 9.24 2.70 18.37
N GLU A 42 10.16 1.75 18.19
CA GLU A 42 9.89 0.33 18.47
C GLU A 42 9.40 0.14 19.92
N GLU A 43 10.07 0.74 20.87
CA GLU A 43 9.69 0.66 22.29
C GLU A 43 8.33 1.30 22.56
N ARG A 44 8.07 2.45 21.94
CA ARG A 44 6.81 3.18 22.11
C ARG A 44 5.61 2.36 21.70
N TYR A 45 5.73 1.57 20.63
CA TYR A 45 4.62 0.79 20.08
C TYR A 45 4.50 -0.63 20.64
N GLU A 46 5.38 -1.01 21.57
CA GLU A 46 5.31 -2.36 22.18
C GLU A 46 4.20 -2.51 23.22
N ASN A 47 3.65 -1.42 23.77
CA ASN A 47 2.61 -1.52 24.79
C ASN A 47 1.24 -1.87 24.20
N GLU A 48 0.32 -2.31 25.06
CA GLU A 48 -1.01 -2.77 24.69
C GLU A 48 -1.92 -1.70 24.09
N ASN A 49 -1.56 -0.43 24.22
CA ASN A 49 -2.38 0.68 23.75
C ASN A 49 -2.29 0.88 22.23
N HIS A 50 -1.40 0.13 21.56
CA HIS A 50 -1.18 0.25 20.12
C HIS A 50 -1.45 -1.06 19.40
N GLY A 51 -2.22 -1.00 18.34
CA GLY A 51 -2.49 -2.15 17.46
C GLY A 51 -1.44 -2.37 16.37
N ILE A 52 -0.48 -1.46 16.27
CA ILE A 52 0.59 -1.52 15.27
C ILE A 52 1.95 -1.52 15.95
N ARG A 53 2.94 -1.98 15.22
CA ARG A 53 4.34 -1.95 15.64
C ARG A 53 5.26 -1.57 14.49
N LEU A 54 6.43 -1.02 14.83
CA LEU A 54 7.50 -0.82 13.88
C LEU A 54 8.28 -2.13 13.74
N LYS A 55 8.47 -2.60 12.52
CA LYS A 55 9.18 -3.86 12.26
C LYS A 55 10.12 -3.67 11.07
N ARG A 56 11.29 -4.30 11.16
CA ARG A 56 12.22 -4.37 10.04
C ARG A 56 12.01 -5.67 9.28
N VAL A 57 11.73 -5.57 7.98
CA VAL A 57 11.62 -6.71 7.08
C VAL A 57 12.71 -6.56 6.02
N GLY A 58 13.69 -7.46 6.04
CA GLY A 58 14.90 -7.29 5.25
C GLY A 58 15.67 -6.06 5.74
N LYS A 59 15.86 -5.08 4.87
CA LYS A 59 16.53 -3.81 5.20
C LYS A 59 15.56 -2.66 5.46
N LYS A 60 14.26 -2.88 5.28
CA LYS A 60 13.26 -1.82 5.32
C LYS A 60 12.46 -1.83 6.61
N TYR A 61 12.20 -0.64 7.13
CA TYR A 61 11.35 -0.43 8.30
C TYR A 61 9.95 -0.03 7.84
N GLY A 62 8.94 -0.59 8.49
CA GLY A 62 7.56 -0.26 8.21
C GLY A 62 6.69 -0.51 9.42
N PHE A 63 5.49 0.08 9.42
CA PHE A 63 4.49 -0.20 10.43
C PHE A 63 3.64 -1.38 9.99
N PHE A 64 3.42 -2.31 10.91
CA PHE A 64 2.65 -3.52 10.68
C PHE A 64 1.66 -3.71 11.82
N THR A 65 0.52 -4.30 11.52
CA THR A 65 -0.44 -4.66 12.57
C THR A 65 0.16 -5.76 13.44
N LYS A 66 -0.15 -5.73 14.73
CA LYS A 66 0.31 -6.76 15.66
C LYS A 66 -0.43 -8.06 15.39
N GLU A 67 0.28 -9.17 15.52
CA GLU A 67 -0.22 -10.51 15.23
C GLU A 67 -1.43 -10.89 16.08
N GLU A 68 -1.50 -10.41 17.31
CA GLU A 68 -2.63 -10.67 18.21
C GLU A 68 -3.97 -10.14 17.70
N TYR A 69 -3.94 -9.20 16.74
CA TYR A 69 -5.15 -8.63 16.13
C TYR A 69 -5.40 -9.14 14.71
N ALA A 70 -4.66 -10.18 14.30
CA ALA A 70 -4.73 -10.72 12.95
C ALA A 70 -6.14 -11.14 12.54
N GLU A 71 -6.91 -11.71 13.46
CA GLU A 71 -8.28 -12.14 13.20
C GLU A 71 -9.18 -10.99 12.74
N TYR A 72 -9.07 -9.85 13.42
CA TYR A 72 -9.84 -8.65 13.05
C TYR A 72 -9.40 -8.05 11.73
N VAL A 73 -8.10 -7.99 11.50
CA VAL A 73 -7.52 -7.46 10.27
C VAL A 73 -7.92 -8.32 9.07
N GLU A 74 -7.91 -9.64 9.22
CA GLU A 74 -8.33 -10.56 8.16
C GLU A 74 -9.78 -10.35 7.75
N ARG A 75 -10.66 -10.08 8.69
CA ARG A 75 -12.07 -9.79 8.39
C ARG A 75 -12.23 -8.56 7.51
N LEU A 76 -11.37 -7.57 7.69
CA LEU A 76 -11.37 -6.36 6.89
C LEU A 76 -10.80 -6.60 5.49
N ILE A 77 -9.69 -7.32 5.41
CA ILE A 77 -8.97 -7.57 4.15
C ILE A 77 -9.71 -8.58 3.28
N ARG A 78 -10.27 -9.62 3.89
CA ARG A 78 -11.07 -10.63 3.18
C ARG A 78 -12.46 -10.10 2.88
N ARG A 79 -12.55 -9.22 1.90
CA ARG A 79 -13.85 -8.86 1.36
C ARG A 79 -14.27 -9.97 0.41
N PRO A 80 -15.42 -10.62 0.65
CA PRO A 80 -15.91 -11.61 -0.28
C PRO A 80 -16.10 -11.01 -1.67
N VAL A 81 -15.75 -11.77 -2.70
CA VAL A 81 -15.91 -11.35 -4.10
C VAL A 81 -17.38 -11.02 -4.42
N ASP A 82 -18.30 -11.65 -3.73
CA ASP A 82 -19.75 -11.42 -3.84
C ASP A 82 -20.22 -10.04 -3.34
N LYS A 83 -19.35 -9.28 -2.69
CA LYS A 83 -19.64 -7.89 -2.30
C LYS A 83 -19.24 -6.86 -3.35
N LEU A 84 -18.61 -7.29 -4.44
CA LEU A 84 -18.31 -6.39 -5.54
C LEU A 84 -19.61 -6.06 -6.30
N THR A 85 -19.74 -4.79 -6.69
CA THR A 85 -20.88 -4.37 -7.53
C THR A 85 -20.76 -4.98 -8.92
N PRO A 86 -21.86 -5.13 -9.67
CA PRO A 86 -21.80 -5.57 -11.06
C PRO A 86 -20.84 -4.74 -11.90
N SER A 87 -20.79 -3.44 -11.69
CA SER A 87 -19.88 -2.54 -12.42
C SER A 87 -18.41 -2.82 -12.10
N GLN A 88 -18.09 -3.07 -10.83
CA GLN A 88 -16.73 -3.44 -10.41
C GLN A 88 -16.32 -4.79 -11.00
N LEU A 89 -17.21 -5.77 -10.98
CA LEU A 89 -16.96 -7.09 -11.57
C LEU A 89 -16.71 -7.01 -13.08
N GLU A 90 -17.48 -6.18 -13.78
CA GLU A 90 -17.31 -5.94 -15.21
C GLU A 90 -15.92 -5.39 -15.52
N VAL A 91 -15.49 -4.35 -14.81
CA VAL A 91 -14.17 -3.75 -14.98
C VAL A 91 -13.06 -4.75 -14.66
N LEU A 92 -13.18 -5.47 -13.56
CA LEU A 92 -12.20 -6.47 -13.16
C LEU A 92 -12.08 -7.60 -14.20
N ALA A 93 -13.21 -8.05 -14.75
CA ALA A 93 -13.23 -9.08 -15.78
C ALA A 93 -12.54 -8.63 -17.06
N ILE A 94 -12.74 -7.39 -17.48
CA ILE A 94 -12.09 -6.82 -18.66
C ILE A 94 -10.56 -6.81 -18.48
N VAL A 95 -10.08 -6.33 -17.34
CA VAL A 95 -8.64 -6.27 -17.06
C VAL A 95 -8.06 -7.68 -16.95
N ALA A 96 -8.74 -8.59 -16.28
CA ALA A 96 -8.28 -9.97 -16.10
C ALA A 96 -8.16 -10.70 -17.45
N LYS A 97 -9.12 -10.51 -18.33
CA LYS A 97 -9.12 -11.11 -19.66
C LYS A 97 -7.95 -10.64 -20.52
N ASN A 98 -7.62 -9.36 -20.44
CA ASN A 98 -6.56 -8.75 -21.26
C ASN A 98 -5.16 -8.89 -20.64
N GLY A 99 -5.07 -9.34 -19.39
CA GLY A 99 -3.81 -9.40 -18.63
C GLY A 99 -3.36 -8.05 -18.11
N SER A 100 -3.37 -7.01 -18.93
CA SER A 100 -3.17 -5.61 -18.52
C SER A 100 -3.90 -4.70 -19.50
N SER A 101 -4.39 -3.58 -19.00
CA SER A 101 -5.14 -2.62 -19.80
C SER A 101 -4.89 -1.20 -19.33
N THR A 102 -5.00 -0.25 -20.24
CA THR A 102 -5.09 1.16 -19.85
C THR A 102 -6.53 1.48 -19.46
N LYS A 103 -6.72 2.59 -18.74
CA LYS A 103 -8.06 3.09 -18.43
C LYS A 103 -8.89 3.28 -19.69
N SER A 104 -8.30 3.89 -20.72
CA SER A 104 -8.97 4.11 -22.01
C SER A 104 -9.44 2.82 -22.67
N GLN A 105 -8.62 1.77 -22.63
CA GLN A 105 -8.99 0.46 -23.18
C GLN A 105 -10.17 -0.14 -22.44
N VAL A 106 -10.20 -0.04 -21.11
CA VAL A 106 -11.32 -0.51 -20.31
C VAL A 106 -12.59 0.27 -20.62
N GLU A 107 -12.50 1.58 -20.74
CA GLU A 107 -13.64 2.44 -21.05
C GLU A 107 -14.21 2.16 -22.45
N ILE A 108 -13.35 1.92 -23.43
CA ILE A 108 -13.77 1.56 -24.79
C ILE A 108 -14.59 0.26 -24.79
N VAL A 109 -14.10 -0.79 -24.13
CA VAL A 109 -14.78 -2.07 -24.04
C VAL A 109 -16.09 -1.95 -23.29
N ARG A 110 -16.09 -1.20 -22.20
CA ARG A 110 -17.28 -1.04 -21.36
C ARG A 110 -18.30 -0.06 -21.94
N GLY A 111 -17.85 0.92 -22.71
CA GLY A 111 -18.69 1.99 -23.26
C GLY A 111 -19.09 3.05 -22.23
N LYS A 112 -18.46 3.09 -21.09
CA LYS A 112 -18.75 4.01 -19.97
C LYS A 112 -17.49 4.42 -19.25
N ASP A 113 -17.54 5.56 -18.53
CA ASP A 113 -16.48 5.95 -17.60
C ASP A 113 -16.34 4.89 -16.50
N CYS A 114 -15.11 4.57 -16.14
CA CYS A 114 -14.81 3.58 -15.13
C CYS A 114 -13.93 4.11 -13.98
N SER A 115 -13.81 5.43 -13.85
CA SER A 115 -12.91 6.06 -12.86
C SER A 115 -13.16 5.59 -11.44
N ASN A 116 -14.42 5.56 -10.99
CA ASN A 116 -14.76 5.15 -9.63
C ASN A 116 -14.49 3.67 -9.40
N GLN A 117 -14.85 2.83 -10.34
CA GLN A 117 -14.64 1.38 -10.25
C GLN A 117 -13.15 1.05 -10.20
N LEU A 118 -12.34 1.71 -11.04
CA LEU A 118 -10.88 1.52 -11.04
C LEU A 118 -10.27 1.95 -9.70
N LEU A 119 -10.67 3.10 -9.18
CA LEU A 119 -10.16 3.60 -7.90
C LEU A 119 -10.49 2.61 -6.77
N GLU A 120 -11.73 2.15 -6.68
CA GLU A 120 -12.16 1.21 -5.66
C GLU A 120 -11.43 -0.13 -5.75
N LEU A 121 -11.22 -0.65 -6.97
CA LEU A 121 -10.50 -1.90 -7.18
C LEU A 121 -9.00 -1.76 -6.86
N LEU A 122 -8.40 -0.61 -7.16
CA LEU A 122 -7.02 -0.31 -6.78
C LEU A 122 -6.87 -0.22 -5.25
N LEU A 123 -7.79 0.48 -4.58
CA LEU A 123 -7.76 0.61 -3.13
C LEU A 123 -7.99 -0.73 -2.42
N SER A 124 -8.79 -1.63 -3.00
CA SER A 124 -9.03 -2.96 -2.44
C SER A 124 -7.90 -3.95 -2.72
N GLY A 125 -6.92 -3.59 -3.56
CA GLY A 125 -5.81 -4.45 -3.92
C GLY A 125 -6.12 -5.49 -5.00
N LEU A 126 -7.31 -5.48 -5.57
CA LEU A 126 -7.68 -6.41 -6.65
C LEU A 126 -7.06 -6.01 -8.00
N LEU A 127 -6.72 -4.74 -8.17
CA LEU A 127 -5.95 -4.24 -9.30
C LEU A 127 -4.67 -3.60 -8.82
N LYS A 128 -3.66 -3.61 -9.69
CA LYS A 128 -2.38 -2.91 -9.48
C LYS A 128 -2.08 -2.02 -10.67
N ARG A 129 -1.41 -0.92 -10.40
CA ARG A 129 -0.88 -0.04 -11.45
C ARG A 129 0.51 -0.48 -11.84
N LYS A 130 0.77 -0.45 -13.14
CA LYS A 130 2.10 -0.68 -13.70
C LYS A 130 2.44 0.50 -14.63
N ARG A 131 3.55 1.16 -14.35
CA ARG A 131 4.02 2.24 -15.21
C ARG A 131 4.86 1.68 -16.36
N VAL A 132 4.55 2.10 -17.56
CA VAL A 132 5.31 1.73 -18.77
C VAL A 132 6.26 2.86 -19.11
N LYS A 133 7.56 2.56 -19.22
CA LYS A 133 8.62 3.56 -19.39
C LYS A 133 8.55 4.36 -20.70
N ALA A 134 8.07 3.76 -21.76
CA ALA A 134 8.11 4.36 -23.11
C ALA A 134 6.99 5.35 -23.38
N VAL A 135 5.92 5.36 -22.59
CA VAL A 135 4.73 6.19 -22.77
C VAL A 135 4.18 6.53 -21.39
N SER A 136 3.77 7.78 -21.20
CA SER A 136 3.33 8.30 -19.90
C SER A 136 1.91 7.85 -19.50
N TYR A 137 1.55 6.59 -19.70
CA TYR A 137 0.28 6.10 -19.23
C TYR A 137 0.44 4.88 -18.33
N THR A 138 -0.54 4.70 -17.45
CA THR A 138 -0.55 3.65 -16.45
C THR A 138 -1.35 2.46 -16.97
N HIS A 139 -0.74 1.29 -16.98
CA HIS A 139 -1.43 0.03 -17.21
C HIS A 139 -2.01 -0.49 -15.91
N LEU A 140 -3.20 -1.07 -16.00
CA LEU A 140 -3.89 -1.72 -14.90
C LEU A 140 -3.77 -3.23 -15.06
N ARG A 141 -3.50 -3.91 -13.96
CA ARG A 141 -3.33 -5.35 -13.95
C ARG A 141 -4.09 -5.96 -12.77
N ALA A 142 -4.76 -7.08 -13.01
CA ALA A 142 -5.40 -7.84 -11.95
C ALA A 142 -4.35 -8.40 -10.99
N HIS A 143 -4.66 -8.39 -9.69
CA HIS A 143 -3.77 -8.96 -8.68
C HIS A 143 -3.86 -10.48 -8.76
N GLU A 144 -2.73 -11.12 -9.07
CA GLU A 144 -2.61 -12.56 -8.98
C GLU A 144 -2.23 -12.95 -7.55
N THR A 145 -3.09 -13.73 -6.92
CA THR A 145 -2.82 -14.30 -5.59
C THR A 145 -2.05 -15.61 -5.73
#